data_be280008ecf6671649c43f5059a82472
#
_entry.id   be280008ecf6671649c43f5059a82472
#
_cell.length_a   1.000
_cell.length_b   1.000
_cell.length_c   1.000
_cell.angle_alpha   90.00
_cell.angle_beta   90.00
_cell.angle_gamma   90.00
#
_symmetry.space_group_name_H-M   'P 1'
#
loop_
_entity.id
_entity.type
_entity.pdbx_description
1 polymer ?
#
loop_
_entity_poly.entity_id
_entity_poly.type
_entity_poly.pdbx_seq_one_letter_code
_entity_poly.pdbx_strand_id
1 'polypeptide(L)'
;MNRFENKVVVITGAAGGIGEATTRRIVSEGGKVVIADHSEKRAEQLANELTHAGADVRHVYFSATELQSCKELIDFSMNEYQRIDVLINNVGGTDPKRDLSIEKLDINYFDEAFHLNLCCTMYLSQQVIPIMTANGGGNI
;
A
#
# COMPACT_ATOMS: atom_id res chain seq x y z
N MET A 1 21.00 5.75 -9.61
CA MET A 1 20.87 4.30 -9.86
C MET A 1 19.38 4.00 -9.97
N ASN A 2 18.90 3.53 -11.13
CA ASN A 2 17.46 3.33 -11.39
C ASN A 2 17.06 1.89 -11.03
N ARG A 3 17.04 1.57 -9.73
CA ARG A 3 16.74 0.20 -9.25
C ARG A 3 15.31 -0.25 -9.56
N PHE A 4 14.39 0.69 -9.72
CA PHE A 4 12.98 0.43 -9.96
C PHE A 4 12.54 0.75 -11.39
N GLU A 5 13.50 0.97 -12.31
CA GLU A 5 13.18 1.24 -13.72
C GLU A 5 12.29 0.12 -14.29
N ASN A 6 11.17 0.51 -14.90
CA ASN A 6 10.13 -0.39 -15.43
C ASN A 6 9.45 -1.29 -14.38
N LYS A 7 9.58 -1.01 -13.10
CA LYS A 7 8.90 -1.74 -12.03
C LYS A 7 7.63 -1.02 -11.58
N VAL A 8 6.58 -1.78 -11.37
CA VAL A 8 5.32 -1.31 -10.78
C VAL A 8 5.29 -1.70 -9.31
N VAL A 9 5.16 -0.70 -8.45
CA VAL A 9 5.18 -0.85 -7.00
C VAL A 9 3.85 -0.39 -6.43
N VAL A 10 3.18 -1.26 -5.70
CA VAL A 10 1.97 -0.94 -4.94
C VAL A 10 2.35 -0.71 -3.49
N ILE A 11 1.96 0.44 -2.92
CA ILE A 11 2.31 0.81 -1.54
C ILE A 11 1.03 1.14 -0.78
N THR A 12 0.79 0.47 0.34
CA THR A 12 -0.32 0.79 1.25
C THR A 12 0.09 1.81 2.30
N GLY A 13 -0.79 2.76 2.64
CA GLY A 13 -0.44 3.89 3.52
C GLY A 13 0.60 4.80 2.89
N ALA A 14 0.55 4.95 1.58
CA ALA A 14 1.60 5.55 0.76
C ALA A 14 1.66 7.09 0.84
N ALA A 15 0.63 7.75 1.39
CA ALA A 15 0.53 9.21 1.41
C ALA A 15 0.88 9.84 2.77
N GLY A 16 1.56 9.12 3.65
CA GLY A 16 1.97 9.66 4.93
C GLY A 16 3.19 8.98 5.54
N GLY A 17 3.95 9.72 6.32
CA GLY A 17 5.08 9.20 7.10
C GLY A 17 6.08 8.38 6.27
N ILE A 18 6.30 7.15 6.71
CA ILE A 18 7.22 6.21 6.05
C ILE A 18 6.75 5.89 4.62
N GLY A 19 5.44 5.72 4.40
CA GLY A 19 4.88 5.41 3.08
C GLY A 19 5.18 6.49 2.04
N GLU A 20 5.00 7.78 2.39
CA GLU A 20 5.32 8.89 1.50
C GLU A 20 6.82 8.98 1.19
N ALA A 21 7.68 8.86 2.20
CA ALA A 21 9.13 8.86 2.00
C ALA A 21 9.56 7.70 1.08
N THR A 22 8.96 6.53 1.25
CA THR A 22 9.19 5.35 0.41
C THR A 22 8.71 5.59 -1.02
N THR A 23 7.50 6.13 -1.20
CA THR A 23 6.94 6.49 -2.51
C THR A 23 7.88 7.44 -3.26
N ARG A 24 8.30 8.53 -2.64
CA ARG A 24 9.24 9.50 -3.22
C ARG A 24 10.57 8.85 -3.60
N ARG A 25 11.09 7.98 -2.77
CA ARG A 25 12.33 7.26 -3.03
C ARG A 25 12.22 6.34 -4.24
N ILE A 26 11.16 5.54 -4.33
CA ILE A 26 10.95 4.61 -5.47
C ILE A 26 10.80 5.38 -6.77
N VAL A 27 10.01 6.45 -6.76
CA VAL A 27 9.84 7.34 -7.91
C VAL A 27 11.18 7.93 -8.36
N SER A 28 12.01 8.42 -7.42
CA SER A 28 13.33 8.97 -7.76
C SER A 28 14.30 7.95 -8.35
N GLU A 29 14.00 6.66 -8.24
CA GLU A 29 14.75 5.56 -8.82
C GLU A 29 14.06 4.90 -10.02
N GLY A 30 13.10 5.61 -10.64
CA GLY A 30 12.47 5.23 -11.91
C GLY A 30 11.27 4.29 -11.78
N GLY A 31 10.75 4.07 -10.58
CA GLY A 31 9.58 3.21 -10.35
C GLY A 31 8.27 3.90 -10.68
N LYS A 32 7.30 3.10 -11.15
CA LYS A 32 5.89 3.47 -11.26
C LYS A 32 5.20 3.08 -9.95
N VAL A 33 4.39 3.97 -9.37
CA VAL A 33 3.82 3.73 -8.05
C VAL A 33 2.31 3.87 -8.04
N VAL A 34 1.64 2.90 -7.43
CA VAL A 34 0.24 3.01 -6.99
C VAL A 34 0.23 3.43 -5.53
N ILE A 35 -0.23 4.64 -5.28
CA ILE A 35 -0.36 5.29 -3.97
C ILE A 35 -1.71 4.89 -3.39
N ALA A 36 -1.73 3.90 -2.50
CA ALA A 36 -2.95 3.44 -1.82
C ALA A 36 -3.01 3.99 -0.39
N ASP A 37 -4.01 4.81 -0.09
CA ASP A 37 -4.16 5.43 1.23
C ASP A 37 -5.63 5.63 1.59
N HIS A 38 -5.95 5.59 2.89
CA HIS A 38 -7.30 5.89 3.39
C HIS A 38 -7.64 7.38 3.33
N SER A 39 -6.64 8.24 3.26
CA SER A 39 -6.81 9.67 3.02
C SER A 39 -6.71 9.96 1.52
N GLU A 40 -7.85 9.86 0.84
CA GLU A 40 -7.95 10.14 -0.59
C GLU A 40 -7.32 11.50 -0.96
N LYS A 41 -7.61 12.54 -0.16
CA LYS A 41 -7.06 13.87 -0.35
C LYS A 41 -5.53 13.91 -0.33
N ARG A 42 -4.88 13.23 0.64
CA ARG A 42 -3.41 13.19 0.71
C ARG A 42 -2.82 12.36 -0.44
N ALA A 43 -3.46 11.26 -0.78
CA ALA A 43 -3.03 10.41 -1.89
C ALA A 43 -3.09 11.18 -3.22
N GLU A 44 -4.17 11.89 -3.48
CA GLU A 44 -4.35 12.74 -4.66
C GLU A 44 -3.31 13.87 -4.70
N GLN A 45 -3.11 14.58 -3.60
CA GLN A 45 -2.12 15.66 -3.53
C GLN A 45 -0.71 15.16 -3.85
N LEU A 46 -0.29 14.05 -3.24
CA LEU A 46 1.01 13.45 -3.51
C LEU A 46 1.14 12.98 -4.96
N ALA A 47 0.11 12.33 -5.49
CA ALA A 47 0.10 11.88 -6.89
C ALA A 47 0.20 13.05 -7.86
N ASN A 48 -0.55 14.13 -7.64
CA ASN A 48 -0.49 15.33 -8.48
C ASN A 48 0.89 15.98 -8.44
N GLU A 49 1.48 16.14 -7.25
CA GLU A 49 2.83 16.69 -7.10
C GLU A 49 3.86 15.87 -7.89
N LEU A 50 3.85 14.55 -7.70
CA LEU A 50 4.82 13.66 -8.36
C LEU A 50 4.61 13.60 -9.88
N THR A 51 3.36 13.60 -10.33
CA THR A 51 3.03 13.65 -11.78
C THR A 51 3.52 14.94 -12.42
N HIS A 52 3.35 16.09 -11.75
CA HIS A 52 3.90 17.36 -12.24
C HIS A 52 5.44 17.36 -12.31
N ALA A 53 6.09 16.58 -11.46
CA ALA A 53 7.53 16.36 -11.52
C ALA A 53 7.96 15.31 -12.57
N GLY A 54 7.02 14.77 -13.36
CA GLY A 54 7.30 13.80 -14.43
C GLY A 54 7.26 12.34 -14.04
N ALA A 55 6.79 12.01 -12.84
CA ALA A 55 6.66 10.63 -12.38
C ALA A 55 5.39 9.94 -12.93
N ASP A 56 5.47 8.63 -13.14
CA ASP A 56 4.33 7.79 -13.50
C ASP A 56 3.72 7.18 -12.22
N VAL A 57 2.74 7.88 -11.66
CA VAL A 57 2.06 7.46 -10.44
C VAL A 57 0.55 7.50 -10.60
N ARG A 58 -0.13 6.65 -9.85
CA ARG A 58 -1.60 6.65 -9.70
C ARG A 58 -1.94 6.64 -8.23
N HIS A 59 -3.12 7.12 -7.87
CA HIS A 59 -3.63 7.02 -6.51
C HIS A 59 -4.97 6.32 -6.49
N VAL A 60 -5.28 5.70 -5.37
CA VAL A 60 -6.55 5.05 -5.12
C VAL A 60 -6.87 5.06 -3.61
N TYR A 61 -8.14 5.22 -3.28
CA TYR A 61 -8.61 5.03 -1.91
C TYR A 61 -8.35 3.59 -1.47
N PHE A 62 -7.90 3.40 -0.24
CA PHE A 62 -7.63 2.09 0.32
C PHE A 62 -7.92 2.03 1.82
N SER A 63 -8.77 1.11 2.23
CA SER A 63 -9.07 0.80 3.63
C SER A 63 -8.52 -0.56 4.01
N ALA A 64 -7.55 -0.60 4.92
CA ALA A 64 -6.94 -1.84 5.38
C ALA A 64 -7.86 -2.71 6.27
N THR A 65 -8.96 -2.15 6.74
CA THR A 65 -9.96 -2.87 7.53
C THR A 65 -11.03 -3.56 6.69
N GLU A 66 -11.02 -3.32 5.37
CA GLU A 66 -12.01 -3.84 4.43
C GLU A 66 -11.35 -4.75 3.39
N LEU A 67 -11.61 -6.06 3.45
CA LEU A 67 -11.04 -7.01 2.48
C LEU A 67 -11.42 -6.71 1.03
N GLN A 68 -12.62 -6.16 0.82
CA GLN A 68 -13.05 -5.74 -0.50
C GLN A 68 -12.14 -4.64 -1.07
N SER A 69 -11.73 -3.67 -0.23
CA SER A 69 -10.79 -2.61 -0.63
C SER A 69 -9.41 -3.16 -1.04
N CYS A 70 -8.97 -4.26 -0.42
CA CYS A 70 -7.75 -4.95 -0.84
C CYS A 70 -7.86 -5.50 -2.26
N LYS A 71 -9.00 -6.13 -2.59
CA LYS A 71 -9.24 -6.65 -3.95
C LYS A 71 -9.29 -5.51 -4.96
N GLU A 72 -10.01 -4.45 -4.66
CA GLU A 72 -10.15 -3.28 -5.52
C GLU A 72 -8.80 -2.60 -5.81
N LEU A 73 -7.90 -2.54 -4.82
CA LEU A 73 -6.54 -2.05 -5.00
C LEU A 73 -5.75 -2.87 -6.01
N ILE A 74 -5.81 -4.20 -5.93
CA ILE A 74 -5.11 -5.07 -6.86
C ILE A 74 -5.72 -4.98 -8.27
N ASP A 75 -7.05 -5.00 -8.38
CA ASP A 75 -7.76 -4.85 -9.65
C ASP A 75 -7.43 -3.49 -10.30
N PHE A 76 -7.45 -2.39 -9.54
CA PHE A 76 -7.05 -1.06 -10.01
C PHE A 76 -5.61 -1.06 -10.53
N SER A 77 -4.67 -1.62 -9.76
CA SER A 77 -3.25 -1.66 -10.14
C SER A 77 -3.03 -2.44 -11.44
N MET A 78 -3.75 -3.55 -11.61
CA MET A 78 -3.69 -4.36 -12.83
C MET A 78 -4.35 -3.67 -14.02
N ASN A 79 -5.42 -2.92 -13.82
CA ASN A 79 -6.04 -2.14 -14.89
C ASN A 79 -5.13 -1.02 -15.40
N GLU A 80 -4.42 -0.33 -14.49
CA GLU A 80 -3.54 0.78 -14.85
C GLU A 80 -2.21 0.33 -15.50
N TYR A 81 -1.61 -0.74 -14.97
CA TYR A 81 -0.24 -1.10 -15.34
C TYR A 81 -0.05 -2.50 -15.91
N GLN A 82 -1.07 -3.36 -15.88
CA GLN A 82 -1.04 -4.75 -16.37
C GLN A 82 -0.01 -5.64 -15.65
N ARG A 83 0.61 -5.16 -14.57
CA ARG A 83 1.62 -5.88 -13.80
C ARG A 83 1.77 -5.30 -12.39
N ILE A 84 2.27 -6.12 -11.48
CA ILE A 84 2.74 -5.70 -10.15
C ILE A 84 4.06 -6.43 -9.91
N ASP A 85 5.13 -5.68 -9.66
CA ASP A 85 6.47 -6.23 -9.40
C ASP A 85 6.81 -6.22 -7.90
N VAL A 86 6.28 -5.24 -7.17
CA VAL A 86 6.55 -5.09 -5.73
C VAL A 86 5.26 -4.69 -5.01
N LEU A 87 4.99 -5.33 -3.90
CA LEU A 87 3.96 -4.93 -2.95
C LEU A 87 4.62 -4.51 -1.64
N ILE A 88 4.38 -3.29 -1.20
CA ILE A 88 4.85 -2.80 0.09
C ILE A 88 3.66 -2.66 1.04
N ASN A 89 3.52 -3.62 1.93
CA ASN A 89 2.55 -3.61 3.01
C ASN A 89 3.05 -2.69 4.13
N ASN A 90 2.79 -1.39 3.99
CA ASN A 90 3.26 -0.38 4.94
C ASN A 90 2.14 0.09 5.89
N VAL A 91 0.88 -0.19 5.59
CA VAL A 91 -0.21 0.13 6.53
C VAL A 91 -0.03 -0.65 7.81
N GLY A 92 -0.17 0.04 8.91
CA GLY A 92 -0.18 -0.51 10.24
C GLY A 92 -0.35 0.62 11.25
N GLY A 93 -0.67 0.27 12.47
CA GLY A 93 -0.83 1.26 13.52
C GLY A 93 -1.55 0.71 14.74
N THR A 94 -1.64 1.57 15.73
CA THR A 94 -2.37 1.32 16.98
C THR A 94 -3.08 2.60 17.40
N ASP A 95 -4.15 2.47 18.18
CA ASP A 95 -4.76 3.59 18.90
C ASP A 95 -4.17 3.65 20.32
N PRO A 96 -3.31 4.65 20.63
CA PRO A 96 -2.67 4.75 21.95
C PRO A 96 -3.65 4.90 23.13
N LYS A 97 -4.91 5.24 22.85
CA LYS A 97 -5.94 5.34 23.90
C LYS A 97 -6.59 4.00 24.22
N ARG A 98 -6.47 3.03 23.31
CA ARG A 98 -7.08 1.69 23.41
C ARG A 98 -6.05 0.58 23.55
N ASP A 99 -4.81 0.82 23.09
CA ASP A 99 -3.66 -0.08 23.23
C ASP A 99 -3.05 0.07 24.63
N LEU A 100 -3.65 -0.63 25.57
CA LEU A 100 -3.36 -0.53 26.99
C LEU A 100 -2.61 -1.77 27.48
N SER A 101 -2.25 -1.78 28.76
CA SER A 101 -1.70 -2.97 29.41
C SER A 101 -2.68 -4.15 29.34
N ILE A 102 -2.19 -5.38 29.39
CA ILE A 102 -2.98 -6.60 29.16
C ILE A 102 -4.20 -6.69 30.08
N GLU A 103 -4.10 -6.22 31.32
CA GLU A 103 -5.22 -6.23 32.27
C GLU A 103 -6.32 -5.21 31.95
N LYS A 104 -6.05 -4.25 31.06
CA LYS A 104 -6.97 -3.17 30.64
C LYS A 104 -7.32 -3.24 29.17
N LEU A 105 -6.73 -4.17 28.43
CA LEU A 105 -6.93 -4.32 27.00
C LEU A 105 -8.39 -4.71 26.70
N ASP A 106 -9.04 -3.92 25.83
CA ASP A 106 -10.32 -4.33 25.25
C ASP A 106 -10.06 -5.40 24.17
N ILE A 107 -10.66 -6.57 24.39
CA ILE A 107 -10.50 -7.71 23.45
C ILE A 107 -11.04 -7.38 22.04
N ASN A 108 -12.06 -6.53 21.94
CA ASN A 108 -12.57 -6.11 20.63
C ASN A 108 -11.54 -5.23 19.89
N TYR A 109 -10.78 -4.40 20.64
CA TYR A 109 -9.70 -3.64 20.03
C TYR A 109 -8.56 -4.53 19.53
N PHE A 110 -8.29 -5.62 20.22
CA PHE A 110 -7.30 -6.61 19.74
C PHE A 110 -7.68 -7.13 18.35
N ASP A 111 -8.93 -7.50 18.15
CA ASP A 111 -9.42 -7.98 16.84
C ASP A 111 -9.27 -6.90 15.75
N GLU A 112 -9.63 -5.65 16.05
CA GLU A 112 -9.46 -4.53 15.13
C GLU A 112 -7.98 -4.31 14.75
N ALA A 113 -7.10 -4.31 15.75
CA ALA A 113 -5.66 -4.15 15.56
C ALA A 113 -5.05 -5.32 14.77
N PHE A 114 -5.52 -6.54 15.02
CA PHE A 114 -5.10 -7.73 14.29
C PHE A 114 -5.51 -7.67 12.81
N HIS A 115 -6.74 -7.26 12.53
CA HIS A 115 -7.20 -7.07 11.15
C HIS A 115 -6.40 -6.00 10.43
N LEU A 116 -6.19 -4.84 11.05
CA LEU A 116 -5.42 -3.75 10.47
C LEU A 116 -3.98 -4.13 10.14
N ASN A 117 -3.28 -4.79 11.09
CA ASN A 117 -1.84 -4.98 10.99
C ASN A 117 -1.43 -6.31 10.35
N LEU A 118 -2.30 -7.32 10.34
CA LEU A 118 -1.96 -8.66 9.82
C LEU A 118 -2.88 -9.13 8.71
N CYS A 119 -4.22 -9.13 8.90
CA CYS A 119 -5.13 -9.72 7.92
C CYS A 119 -5.04 -9.01 6.56
N CYS A 120 -4.93 -7.68 6.56
CA CYS A 120 -4.73 -6.89 5.34
C CYS A 120 -3.47 -7.34 4.57
N THR A 121 -2.34 -7.42 5.27
CA THR A 121 -1.06 -7.85 4.69
C THR A 121 -1.15 -9.26 4.10
N MET A 122 -1.76 -10.20 4.84
CA MET A 122 -1.94 -11.57 4.37
C MET A 122 -2.83 -11.62 3.12
N TYR A 123 -3.95 -10.90 3.13
CA TYR A 123 -4.91 -10.94 2.03
C TYR A 123 -4.35 -10.29 0.76
N LEU A 124 -3.69 -9.13 0.87
CA LEU A 124 -3.01 -8.50 -0.26
C LEU A 124 -1.91 -9.40 -0.84
N SER A 125 -1.11 -10.01 0.03
CA SER A 125 -0.06 -10.95 -0.41
C SER A 125 -0.67 -12.15 -1.15
N GLN A 126 -1.77 -12.71 -0.64
CA GLN A 126 -2.50 -13.80 -1.29
C GLN A 126 -3.00 -13.42 -2.69
N GLN A 127 -3.48 -12.18 -2.86
CA GLN A 127 -3.98 -11.70 -4.15
C GLN A 127 -2.86 -11.44 -5.17
N VAL A 128 -1.71 -10.93 -4.71
CA VAL A 128 -0.63 -10.50 -5.61
C VAL A 128 0.30 -11.65 -6.03
N ILE A 129 0.47 -12.68 -5.21
CA ILE A 129 1.39 -13.80 -5.49
C ILE A 129 1.12 -14.45 -6.85
N PRO A 130 -0.12 -14.80 -7.24
CA PRO A 130 -0.37 -15.39 -8.57
C PRO A 130 0.01 -14.45 -9.72
N ILE A 131 -0.23 -13.14 -9.55
CA ILE A 131 0.12 -12.12 -10.55
C ILE A 131 1.63 -12.04 -10.72
N MET A 132 2.37 -11.95 -9.62
CA MET A 132 3.83 -11.93 -9.63
C MET A 132 4.41 -13.20 -10.23
N THR A 133 3.86 -14.35 -9.87
CA THR A 133 4.29 -15.66 -10.41
C THR A 133 4.12 -15.70 -11.94
N ALA A 134 2.98 -15.25 -12.46
CA ALA A 134 2.71 -15.19 -13.89
C ALA A 134 3.66 -14.22 -14.62
N ASN A 135 4.15 -13.19 -13.94
CA ASN A 135 5.09 -12.18 -14.47
C ASN A 135 6.58 -12.57 -14.29
N GLY A 136 6.86 -13.78 -13.81
CA GLY A 136 8.23 -14.25 -13.62
C GLY A 136 8.86 -13.90 -12.27
N GLY A 137 8.06 -13.45 -11.30
CA GLY A 137 8.48 -13.16 -9.92
C GLY A 137 8.12 -11.74 -9.47
N GLY A 138 8.35 -11.49 -8.18
CA GLY A 138 8.11 -10.21 -7.53
C GLY A 138 8.66 -10.19 -6.12
N ASN A 139 8.44 -9.08 -5.40
CA ASN A 139 8.86 -8.92 -4.01
C ASN A 139 7.70 -8.41 -3.15
N ILE A 140 7.59 -8.93 -1.93
CA ILE A 140 6.62 -8.49 -0.92
C ILE A 140 7.37 -8.11 0.36
#